data_097c8a9eb1e58c9b7822b83099849af9
#
_entry.id   097c8a9eb1e58c9b7822b83099849af9
#
_cell.length_a   1.000
_cell.length_b   1.000
_cell.length_c   1.000
_cell.angle_alpha   90.00
_cell.angle_beta   90.00
_cell.angle_gamma   90.00
#
_symmetry.space_group_name_H-M   'P 1'
#
loop_
_entity.id
_entity.type
_entity.pdbx_description
1 polymer ?
#
loop_
_entity_poly.entity_id
_entity_poly.type
_entity_poly.pdbx_seq_one_letter_code
_entity_poly.pdbx_strand_id
1 'polypeptide(L)'
;MSKTALYLWLLLLVIIIGGTATYITKYYHDYEPWEAKDAVPWGLMVPSYVYFALASTGSSIINSLYTVFGWKGRRNGFERIIKHGVWFSLITIIPAWTMIILDLGRADHFLAMFASFNVKSRIAWMGVLYSFFFLMLLIEIVYFIRSEVNEKLKHWKALELSIAILVLFATIAVHSNLGEVFGASTGVPGWYGPHVGAYFIASAVLIGAAWQVFFITIVYAAKGKLDPDFNEFATTTYNLVFLVGIPTFFFFEFWNAMVAYYYPPAWEMFKQL
;
A
#
# COMPACT_ATOMS: atom_id res chain seq x y z
N MET A 1 19.73 19.78 -16.26
CA MET A 1 18.85 19.70 -15.09
C MET A 1 18.43 21.13 -14.73
N SER A 2 17.14 21.41 -14.54
CA SER A 2 16.72 22.76 -14.13
C SER A 2 17.20 23.06 -12.70
N LYS A 3 17.42 24.37 -12.38
CA LYS A 3 17.83 24.75 -11.02
C LYS A 3 16.81 24.27 -9.96
N THR A 4 15.53 24.30 -10.29
CA THR A 4 14.44 23.77 -9.43
C THR A 4 14.60 22.27 -9.17
N ALA A 5 14.92 21.47 -10.18
CA ALA A 5 15.15 20.05 -10.00
C ALA A 5 16.38 19.79 -9.11
N LEU A 6 17.46 20.57 -9.25
CA LEU A 6 18.63 20.47 -8.38
C LEU A 6 18.27 20.75 -6.91
N TYR A 7 17.51 21.81 -6.64
CA TYR A 7 17.08 22.14 -5.27
C TYR A 7 16.19 21.06 -4.66
N LEU A 8 15.29 20.47 -5.44
CA LEU A 8 14.46 19.35 -4.98
C LEU A 8 15.31 18.12 -4.62
N TRP A 9 16.30 17.77 -5.45
CA TRP A 9 17.22 16.68 -5.15
C TRP A 9 18.08 16.94 -3.92
N LEU A 10 18.57 18.17 -3.74
CA LEU A 10 19.32 18.55 -2.54
C LEU A 10 18.44 18.47 -1.28
N LEU A 11 17.21 18.94 -1.35
CA LEU A 11 16.24 18.83 -0.24
C LEU A 11 15.98 17.38 0.13
N LEU A 12 15.71 16.51 -0.86
CA LEU A 12 15.52 15.08 -0.64
C LEU A 12 16.77 14.45 0.00
N LEU A 13 17.94 14.79 -0.48
CA LEU A 13 19.20 14.30 0.08
C LEU A 13 19.37 14.70 1.56
N VAL A 14 19.07 15.96 1.89
CA VAL A 14 19.10 16.45 3.29
C VAL A 14 18.12 15.71 4.17
N ILE A 15 16.90 15.46 3.70
CA ILE A 15 15.88 14.69 4.42
C ILE A 15 16.34 13.24 4.65
N ILE A 16 16.89 12.59 3.63
CA ILE A 16 17.41 11.22 3.74
C ILE A 16 18.57 11.14 4.74
N ILE A 17 19.55 12.04 4.61
CA ILE A 17 20.70 12.08 5.51
C ILE A 17 20.27 12.36 6.94
N GLY A 18 19.40 13.38 7.14
CA GLY A 18 18.87 13.74 8.47
C GLY A 18 18.08 12.59 9.10
N GLY A 19 17.17 11.96 8.34
CA GLY A 19 16.41 10.81 8.81
C GLY A 19 17.29 9.61 9.15
N THR A 20 18.27 9.31 8.31
CA THR A 20 19.22 8.22 8.56
C THR A 20 20.09 8.49 9.79
N ALA A 21 20.58 9.72 9.95
CA ALA A 21 21.37 10.11 11.12
C ALA A 21 20.56 10.02 12.41
N THR A 22 19.32 10.49 12.40
CA THR A 22 18.40 10.38 13.54
C THR A 22 18.14 8.92 13.90
N TYR A 23 17.87 8.07 12.90
CA TYR A 23 17.67 6.65 13.11
C TYR A 23 18.90 5.98 13.72
N ILE A 24 20.11 6.20 13.16
CA ILE A 24 21.36 5.64 13.68
C ILE A 24 21.60 6.10 15.13
N THR A 25 21.41 7.38 15.42
CA THR A 25 21.61 7.90 16.77
C THR A 25 20.68 7.24 17.78
N LYS A 26 19.39 7.14 17.45
CA LYS A 26 18.43 6.46 18.34
C LYS A 26 18.70 4.96 18.46
N TYR A 27 19.05 4.28 17.39
CA TYR A 27 19.35 2.85 17.40
C TYR A 27 20.51 2.49 18.33
N TYR A 28 21.54 3.33 18.38
CA TYR A 28 22.74 3.07 19.20
C TYR A 28 22.68 3.62 20.62
N HIS A 29 21.87 4.64 20.88
CA HIS A 29 21.88 5.33 22.18
C HIS A 29 20.65 5.04 23.04
N ASP A 30 19.47 4.83 22.45
CA ASP A 30 18.23 4.62 23.18
C ASP A 30 17.39 3.56 22.47
N TYR A 31 17.62 2.30 22.80
CA TYR A 31 16.77 1.21 22.31
C TYR A 31 15.45 1.15 23.08
N GLU A 32 14.81 2.29 23.28
CA GLU A 32 13.39 2.30 23.62
C GLU A 32 12.59 2.20 22.31
N PRO A 33 11.63 1.26 22.21
CA PRO A 33 10.80 1.17 21.03
C PRO A 33 10.11 2.52 20.83
N TRP A 34 10.40 3.17 19.73
CA TRP A 34 9.97 4.46 19.22
C TRP A 34 8.63 4.96 19.81
N GLU A 35 8.65 5.53 21.03
CA GLU A 35 7.48 6.07 21.76
C GLU A 35 6.31 5.06 21.95
N ALA A 36 6.59 3.75 21.92
CA ALA A 36 5.59 2.75 22.22
C ALA A 36 5.12 2.92 23.68
N LYS A 37 3.82 3.00 23.87
CA LYS A 37 3.14 3.08 25.17
C LYS A 37 2.27 1.84 25.36
N ASP A 38 1.89 1.52 26.58
CA ASP A 38 1.00 0.38 26.86
C ASP A 38 -0.30 0.42 26.05
N ALA A 39 -0.84 1.63 25.81
CA ALA A 39 -2.04 1.83 24.99
C ALA A 39 -1.78 1.78 23.47
N VAL A 40 -0.56 2.16 23.03
CA VAL A 40 -0.14 2.14 21.64
C VAL A 40 1.22 1.45 21.54
N PRO A 41 1.25 0.11 21.40
CA PRO A 41 2.46 -0.69 21.51
C PRO A 41 3.41 -0.56 20.31
N TRP A 42 3.11 0.30 19.34
CA TRP A 42 3.91 0.52 18.13
C TRP A 42 4.25 1.98 17.94
N GLY A 43 5.50 2.24 17.59
CA GLY A 43 5.96 3.56 17.20
C GLY A 43 5.54 3.93 15.77
N LEU A 44 5.99 5.09 15.29
CA LEU A 44 5.64 5.65 13.98
C LEU A 44 5.99 4.75 12.78
N MET A 45 6.94 3.83 12.94
CA MET A 45 7.40 2.95 11.86
C MET A 45 6.30 1.99 11.37
N VAL A 46 5.53 1.40 12.29
CA VAL A 46 4.45 0.47 11.92
C VAL A 46 3.30 1.16 11.17
N PRO A 47 2.73 2.28 11.64
CA PRO A 47 1.76 3.05 10.86
C PRO A 47 2.30 3.50 9.50
N SER A 48 3.56 3.93 9.42
CA SER A 48 4.20 4.31 8.15
C SER A 48 4.32 3.12 7.20
N TYR A 49 4.75 1.97 7.69
CA TYR A 49 4.73 0.72 6.92
C TYR A 49 3.33 0.42 6.37
N VAL A 50 2.33 0.41 7.23
CA VAL A 50 0.93 0.14 6.84
C VAL A 50 0.47 1.12 5.77
N TYR A 51 0.73 2.41 5.95
CA TYR A 51 0.34 3.46 5.01
C TYR A 51 0.94 3.26 3.60
N PHE A 52 2.24 3.03 3.49
CA PHE A 52 2.89 2.78 2.21
C PHE A 52 2.47 1.44 1.59
N ALA A 53 2.23 0.43 2.40
CA ALA A 53 1.71 -0.85 1.96
C ALA A 53 0.29 -0.72 1.39
N LEU A 54 -0.59 0.04 2.05
CA LEU A 54 -1.94 0.37 1.57
C LEU A 54 -1.89 1.14 0.24
N ALA A 55 -0.99 2.12 0.11
CA ALA A 55 -0.81 2.87 -1.12
C ALA A 55 -0.38 1.97 -2.30
N SER A 56 0.58 1.08 -2.07
CA SER A 56 1.08 0.13 -3.08
C SER A 56 0.01 -0.84 -3.55
N THR A 57 -0.57 -1.57 -2.62
CA THR A 57 -1.54 -2.62 -2.95
C THR A 57 -2.88 -2.06 -3.42
N GLY A 58 -3.32 -0.94 -2.86
CA GLY A 58 -4.53 -0.27 -3.32
C GLY A 58 -4.42 0.23 -4.76
N SER A 59 -3.26 0.77 -5.14
CA SER A 59 -2.98 1.09 -6.54
C SER A 59 -3.04 -0.16 -7.43
N SER A 60 -2.43 -1.26 -6.99
CA SER A 60 -2.48 -2.54 -7.74
C SER A 60 -3.90 -3.12 -7.84
N ILE A 61 -4.74 -2.99 -6.80
CA ILE A 61 -6.15 -3.39 -6.86
C ILE A 61 -6.87 -2.63 -7.97
N ILE A 62 -6.74 -1.30 -8.02
CA ILE A 62 -7.41 -0.47 -9.03
C ILE A 62 -6.96 -0.85 -10.43
N ASN A 63 -5.65 -1.01 -10.63
CA ASN A 63 -5.07 -1.39 -11.92
C ASN A 63 -5.57 -2.76 -12.38
N SER A 64 -5.56 -3.74 -11.48
CA SER A 64 -6.02 -5.10 -11.77
C SER A 64 -7.52 -5.15 -12.04
N LEU A 65 -8.34 -4.46 -11.24
CA LEU A 65 -9.79 -4.37 -11.47
C LEU A 65 -10.09 -3.76 -12.85
N TYR A 66 -9.37 -2.70 -13.21
CA TYR A 66 -9.53 -2.11 -14.54
C TYR A 66 -9.15 -3.09 -15.65
N THR A 67 -8.05 -3.82 -15.50
CA THR A 67 -7.58 -4.80 -16.48
C THR A 67 -8.53 -6.00 -16.61
N VAL A 68 -9.05 -6.50 -15.49
CA VAL A 68 -9.93 -7.68 -15.43
C VAL A 68 -11.32 -7.35 -15.96
N PHE A 69 -11.93 -6.26 -15.48
CA PHE A 69 -13.34 -5.96 -15.78
C PHE A 69 -13.53 -5.05 -17.02
N GLY A 70 -12.45 -4.49 -17.58
CA GLY A 70 -12.51 -3.69 -18.79
C GLY A 70 -13.45 -2.48 -18.68
N TRP A 71 -13.46 -1.82 -17.54
CA TRP A 71 -14.39 -0.76 -17.19
C TRP A 71 -14.57 0.26 -18.33
N LYS A 72 -15.76 0.32 -18.93
CA LYS A 72 -16.16 1.23 -20.03
C LYS A 72 -15.33 1.14 -21.34
N GLY A 73 -14.82 -0.03 -21.68
CA GLY A 73 -14.06 -0.24 -22.91
C GLY A 73 -12.58 0.15 -22.74
N ARG A 74 -11.70 -0.79 -23.05
CA ARG A 74 -10.25 -0.54 -23.05
C ARG A 74 -9.89 0.52 -24.07
N ARG A 75 -9.56 1.72 -23.63
CA ARG A 75 -8.96 2.76 -24.46
C ARG A 75 -7.44 2.66 -24.39
N ASN A 76 -6.77 2.79 -25.55
CA ASN A 76 -5.30 2.72 -25.61
C ASN A 76 -4.59 3.76 -24.70
N GLY A 77 -5.22 4.90 -24.42
CA GLY A 77 -4.68 5.91 -23.52
C GLY A 77 -4.67 5.49 -22.05
N PHE A 78 -5.64 4.69 -21.62
CA PHE A 78 -5.75 4.25 -20.22
C PHE A 78 -4.68 3.21 -19.84
N GLU A 79 -4.14 2.45 -20.80
CA GLU A 79 -3.01 1.54 -20.56
C GLU A 79 -1.79 2.28 -20.01
N ARG A 80 -1.55 3.53 -20.44
CA ARG A 80 -0.45 4.36 -19.92
C ARG A 80 -0.68 4.72 -18.48
N ILE A 81 -1.90 5.02 -18.08
CA ILE A 81 -2.26 5.36 -16.71
C ILE A 81 -2.06 4.16 -15.80
N ILE A 82 -2.52 2.98 -16.22
CA ILE A 82 -2.31 1.73 -15.51
C ILE A 82 -0.83 1.44 -15.30
N LYS A 83 0.01 1.60 -16.34
CA LYS A 83 1.46 1.44 -16.22
C LYS A 83 2.07 2.37 -15.18
N HIS A 84 1.65 3.64 -15.13
CA HIS A 84 2.10 4.56 -14.08
C HIS A 84 1.67 4.10 -12.69
N GLY A 85 0.47 3.55 -12.55
CA GLY A 85 -0.02 2.98 -11.30
C GLY A 85 0.77 1.76 -10.85
N VAL A 86 1.18 0.88 -11.77
CA VAL A 86 2.03 -0.29 -11.47
C VAL A 86 3.43 0.15 -11.01
N TRP A 87 4.04 1.14 -11.68
CA TRP A 87 5.29 1.74 -11.22
C TRP A 87 5.15 2.40 -9.86
N PHE A 88 4.05 3.09 -9.60
CA PHE A 88 3.76 3.67 -8.30
C PHE A 88 3.70 2.59 -7.21
N SER A 89 3.04 1.45 -7.48
CA SER A 89 2.98 0.33 -6.55
C SER A 89 4.37 -0.21 -6.19
N LEU A 90 5.27 -0.33 -7.17
CA LEU A 90 6.65 -0.75 -6.91
C LEU A 90 7.43 0.28 -6.09
N ILE A 91 7.27 1.57 -6.41
CA ILE A 91 7.98 2.64 -5.69
C ILE A 91 7.54 2.70 -4.22
N THR A 92 6.27 2.45 -3.93
CA THR A 92 5.73 2.58 -2.57
C THR A 92 5.91 1.34 -1.70
N ILE A 93 6.04 0.14 -2.27
CA ILE A 93 6.29 -1.06 -1.48
C ILE A 93 7.71 -1.09 -0.87
N ILE A 94 8.68 -0.44 -1.51
CA ILE A 94 10.07 -0.40 -1.03
C ILE A 94 10.16 0.34 0.33
N PRO A 95 9.68 1.59 0.48
CA PRO A 95 9.66 2.25 1.79
C PRO A 95 8.80 1.50 2.81
N ALA A 96 7.70 0.85 2.41
CA ALA A 96 6.94 0.02 3.33
C ALA A 96 7.81 -1.07 3.97
N TRP A 97 8.53 -1.84 3.17
CA TRP A 97 9.44 -2.87 3.69
C TRP A 97 10.59 -2.29 4.49
N THR A 98 11.13 -1.15 4.05
CA THR A 98 12.20 -0.47 4.79
C THR A 98 11.73 -0.12 6.20
N MET A 99 10.55 0.48 6.35
CA MET A 99 10.01 0.87 7.66
C MET A 99 9.82 -0.33 8.59
N ILE A 100 9.23 -1.43 8.11
CA ILE A 100 9.03 -2.60 8.97
C ILE A 100 10.34 -3.31 9.33
N ILE A 101 11.32 -3.37 8.42
CA ILE A 101 12.64 -3.95 8.71
C ILE A 101 13.37 -3.11 9.76
N LEU A 102 13.29 -1.80 9.67
CA LEU A 102 13.90 -0.88 10.64
C LEU A 102 13.22 -0.96 12.02
N ASP A 103 11.92 -1.28 12.08
CA ASP A 103 11.17 -1.43 13.33
C ASP A 103 11.46 -2.74 14.06
N LEU A 104 11.94 -3.76 13.37
CA LEU A 104 12.18 -5.09 13.97
C LEU A 104 13.26 -5.13 15.05
N GLY A 105 14.05 -4.06 15.22
CA GLY A 105 15.17 -4.03 16.16
C GLY A 105 16.31 -5.00 15.82
N ARG A 106 15.99 -6.17 15.27
CA ARG A 106 16.92 -7.17 14.75
C ARG A 106 16.58 -7.50 13.30
N ALA A 107 17.01 -6.63 12.40
CA ALA A 107 16.77 -6.76 10.96
C ALA A 107 17.29 -8.08 10.35
N ASP A 108 18.35 -8.66 10.95
CA ASP A 108 18.90 -9.97 10.62
C ASP A 108 17.88 -11.11 10.78
N HIS A 109 16.92 -10.97 11.72
CA HIS A 109 15.86 -11.95 11.95
C HIS A 109 14.69 -11.85 10.96
N PHE A 110 14.66 -10.85 10.10
CA PHE A 110 13.61 -10.72 9.09
C PHE A 110 13.49 -11.97 8.22
N LEU A 111 14.61 -12.57 7.82
CA LEU A 111 14.63 -13.79 7.03
C LEU A 111 14.30 -15.06 7.85
N ALA A 112 14.43 -15.01 9.17
CA ALA A 112 14.14 -16.14 10.03
C ALA A 112 12.68 -16.58 9.96
N MET A 113 11.73 -15.66 9.64
CA MET A 113 10.32 -16.01 9.46
C MET A 113 10.08 -16.98 8.29
N PHE A 114 10.96 -17.00 7.29
CA PHE A 114 10.90 -17.96 6.18
C PHE A 114 11.59 -19.27 6.52
N ALA A 115 12.71 -19.22 7.26
CA ALA A 115 13.47 -20.40 7.65
C ALA A 115 12.75 -21.23 8.73
N SER A 116 12.02 -20.58 9.64
CA SER A 116 11.25 -21.20 10.71
C SER A 116 9.75 -20.92 10.56
N PHE A 117 9.19 -21.19 9.38
CA PHE A 117 7.81 -20.89 9.05
C PHE A 117 6.82 -21.60 9.96
N ASN A 118 5.99 -20.82 10.65
CA ASN A 118 4.92 -21.32 11.48
C ASN A 118 3.56 -21.04 10.83
N VAL A 119 2.86 -22.10 10.42
CA VAL A 119 1.53 -22.01 9.76
C VAL A 119 0.49 -21.27 10.61
N LYS A 120 0.63 -21.27 11.95
CA LYS A 120 -0.29 -20.57 12.86
C LYS A 120 0.08 -19.09 13.05
N SER A 121 1.22 -18.65 12.55
CA SER A 121 1.66 -17.25 12.67
C SER A 121 1.14 -16.40 11.52
N ARG A 122 0.31 -15.42 11.81
CA ARG A 122 -0.18 -14.44 10.83
C ARG A 122 0.94 -13.58 10.26
N ILE A 123 1.95 -13.26 11.07
CA ILE A 123 3.14 -12.51 10.65
C ILE A 123 3.96 -13.32 9.65
N ALA A 124 4.11 -14.64 9.86
CA ALA A 124 4.80 -15.50 8.89
C ALA A 124 4.06 -15.53 7.54
N TRP A 125 2.72 -15.65 7.57
CA TRP A 125 1.90 -15.53 6.36
C TRP A 125 2.02 -14.18 5.68
N MET A 126 2.11 -13.10 6.46
CA MET A 126 2.32 -11.75 5.91
C MET A 126 3.60 -11.70 5.07
N GLY A 127 4.72 -12.24 5.57
CA GLY A 127 5.97 -12.32 4.82
C GLY A 127 5.83 -13.07 3.49
N VAL A 128 5.20 -14.24 3.51
CA VAL A 128 4.97 -15.06 2.30
C VAL A 128 4.07 -14.34 1.29
N LEU A 129 2.95 -13.79 1.75
CA LEU A 129 1.98 -13.12 0.88
C LEU A 129 2.54 -11.84 0.27
N TYR A 130 3.29 -11.02 1.03
CA TYR A 130 3.97 -9.84 0.48
C TYR A 130 5.07 -10.22 -0.52
N SER A 131 5.80 -11.30 -0.28
CA SER A 131 6.79 -11.81 -1.24
C SER A 131 6.12 -12.27 -2.52
N PHE A 132 4.98 -12.96 -2.42
CA PHE A 132 4.18 -13.36 -3.57
C PHE A 132 3.64 -12.15 -4.34
N PHE A 133 3.07 -11.17 -3.64
CA PHE A 133 2.60 -9.91 -4.26
C PHE A 133 3.74 -9.20 -5.00
N PHE A 134 4.89 -9.05 -4.36
CA PHE A 134 6.06 -8.40 -4.97
C PHE A 134 6.54 -9.14 -6.23
N LEU A 135 6.57 -10.46 -6.18
CA LEU A 135 6.92 -11.29 -7.35
C LEU A 135 5.93 -11.06 -8.50
N MET A 136 4.63 -11.05 -8.21
CA MET A 136 3.59 -10.81 -9.20
C MET A 136 3.69 -9.39 -9.79
N LEU A 137 3.99 -8.39 -8.97
CA LEU A 137 4.22 -7.01 -9.40
C LEU A 137 5.44 -6.90 -10.35
N LEU A 138 6.54 -7.61 -10.04
CA LEU A 138 7.70 -7.66 -10.93
C LEU A 138 7.38 -8.33 -12.28
N ILE A 139 6.61 -9.42 -12.26
CA ILE A 139 6.15 -10.10 -13.48
C ILE A 139 5.29 -9.15 -14.32
N GLU A 140 4.38 -8.40 -13.70
CA GLU A 140 3.54 -7.41 -14.38
C GLU A 140 4.37 -6.31 -15.03
N ILE A 141 5.37 -5.78 -14.32
CA ILE A 141 6.30 -4.76 -14.86
C ILE A 141 7.11 -5.32 -16.03
N VAL A 142 7.68 -6.52 -15.89
CA VAL A 142 8.43 -7.16 -16.97
C VAL A 142 7.52 -7.39 -18.20
N TYR A 143 6.28 -7.83 -17.98
CA TYR A 143 5.30 -7.96 -19.05
C TYR A 143 5.07 -6.62 -19.77
N PHE A 144 4.84 -5.53 -19.04
CA PHE A 144 4.63 -4.21 -19.66
C PHE A 144 5.87 -3.73 -20.44
N ILE A 145 7.07 -3.85 -19.89
CA ILE A 145 8.31 -3.48 -20.59
C ILE A 145 8.48 -4.30 -21.87
N ARG A 146 8.28 -5.61 -21.78
CA ARG A 146 8.44 -6.52 -22.94
C ARG A 146 7.36 -6.32 -23.98
N SER A 147 6.13 -5.99 -23.59
CA SER A 147 5.02 -5.73 -24.53
C SER A 147 5.20 -4.45 -25.33
N GLU A 148 6.01 -3.50 -24.87
CA GLU A 148 6.35 -2.28 -25.62
C GLU A 148 7.30 -2.57 -26.79
N VAL A 149 8.17 -3.56 -26.64
CA VAL A 149 9.17 -3.94 -27.64
C VAL A 149 8.69 -5.08 -28.56
N ASN A 150 7.83 -5.94 -28.03
CA ASN A 150 7.38 -7.14 -28.73
C ASN A 150 5.85 -7.09 -28.97
N GLU A 151 5.46 -6.76 -30.21
CA GLU A 151 4.06 -6.68 -30.58
C GLU A 151 3.28 -8.00 -30.40
N LYS A 152 3.94 -9.16 -30.53
CA LYS A 152 3.28 -10.45 -30.29
C LYS A 152 2.80 -10.57 -28.84
N LEU A 153 3.60 -10.15 -27.87
CA LEU A 153 3.22 -10.13 -26.45
C LEU A 153 2.07 -9.18 -26.18
N LYS A 154 2.03 -8.03 -26.85
CA LYS A 154 0.92 -7.07 -26.76
C LYS A 154 -0.43 -7.66 -27.15
N HIS A 155 -0.45 -8.66 -27.99
CA HIS A 155 -1.66 -9.35 -28.43
C HIS A 155 -2.07 -10.52 -27.52
N TRP A 156 -1.23 -10.92 -26.56
CA TRP A 156 -1.54 -11.99 -25.60
C TRP A 156 -2.43 -11.50 -24.45
N LYS A 157 -3.66 -11.12 -24.79
CA LYS A 157 -4.67 -10.64 -23.84
C LYS A 157 -4.92 -11.62 -22.68
N ALA A 158 -4.84 -12.93 -22.96
CA ALA A 158 -5.00 -13.95 -21.92
C ALA A 158 -3.89 -13.91 -20.88
N LEU A 159 -2.63 -13.67 -21.28
CA LEU A 159 -1.52 -13.54 -20.36
C LEU A 159 -1.66 -12.29 -19.49
N GLU A 160 -1.97 -11.15 -20.10
CA GLU A 160 -2.23 -9.90 -19.39
C GLU A 160 -3.34 -10.05 -18.33
N LEU A 161 -4.45 -10.67 -18.73
CA LEU A 161 -5.57 -10.94 -17.85
C LEU A 161 -5.19 -11.89 -16.71
N SER A 162 -4.42 -12.95 -17.00
CA SER A 162 -3.97 -13.89 -15.98
C SER A 162 -3.05 -13.22 -14.94
N ILE A 163 -2.12 -12.38 -15.39
CA ILE A 163 -1.25 -11.61 -14.49
C ILE A 163 -2.11 -10.68 -13.61
N ALA A 164 -3.04 -9.93 -14.20
CA ALA A 164 -3.91 -9.02 -13.45
C ALA A 164 -4.78 -9.74 -12.40
N ILE A 165 -5.31 -10.94 -12.73
CA ILE A 165 -6.05 -11.75 -11.77
C ILE A 165 -5.17 -12.22 -10.62
N LEU A 166 -3.93 -12.65 -10.91
CA LEU A 166 -2.99 -13.08 -9.86
C LEU A 166 -2.55 -11.92 -8.98
N VAL A 167 -2.30 -10.74 -9.56
CA VAL A 167 -2.00 -9.51 -8.79
C VAL A 167 -3.19 -9.13 -7.91
N LEU A 168 -4.42 -9.17 -8.44
CA LEU A 168 -5.63 -8.87 -7.67
C LEU A 168 -5.80 -9.84 -6.50
N PHE A 169 -5.62 -11.13 -6.74
CA PHE A 169 -5.68 -12.14 -5.68
C PHE A 169 -4.60 -11.89 -4.62
N ALA A 170 -3.35 -11.65 -5.05
CA ALA A 170 -2.24 -11.39 -4.15
C ALA A 170 -2.51 -10.16 -3.26
N THR A 171 -3.01 -9.07 -3.82
CA THR A 171 -3.28 -7.83 -3.08
C THR A 171 -4.41 -8.00 -2.07
N ILE A 172 -5.49 -8.69 -2.44
CA ILE A 172 -6.60 -8.98 -1.52
C ILE A 172 -6.10 -9.89 -0.38
N ALA A 173 -5.35 -10.94 -0.70
CA ALA A 173 -4.82 -11.88 0.30
C ALA A 173 -3.87 -11.19 1.28
N VAL A 174 -2.94 -10.36 0.78
CA VAL A 174 -2.00 -9.59 1.60
C VAL A 174 -2.74 -8.69 2.57
N HIS A 175 -3.73 -7.92 2.09
CA HIS A 175 -4.42 -6.95 2.93
C HIS A 175 -5.42 -7.57 3.88
N SER A 176 -6.08 -8.66 3.49
CA SER A 176 -6.88 -9.46 4.42
C SER A 176 -6.01 -9.96 5.57
N ASN A 177 -4.83 -10.53 5.25
CA ASN A 177 -3.93 -11.03 6.27
C ASN A 177 -3.32 -9.91 7.13
N LEU A 178 -2.99 -8.75 6.54
CA LEU A 178 -2.53 -7.58 7.29
C LEU A 178 -3.60 -7.12 8.28
N GLY A 179 -4.85 -6.98 7.84
CA GLY A 179 -5.97 -6.68 8.72
C GLY A 179 -6.14 -7.71 9.84
N GLU A 180 -5.95 -9.00 9.56
CA GLU A 180 -6.03 -10.06 10.56
C GLU A 180 -4.87 -10.04 11.58
N VAL A 181 -3.69 -9.52 11.22
CA VAL A 181 -2.60 -9.31 12.21
C VAL A 181 -3.08 -8.36 13.31
N PHE A 182 -3.80 -7.30 12.95
CA PHE A 182 -4.39 -6.36 13.90
C PHE A 182 -5.69 -6.90 14.51
N GLY A 183 -6.63 -7.33 13.68
CA GLY A 183 -7.98 -7.75 14.09
C GLY A 183 -8.03 -8.97 14.99
N ALA A 184 -6.97 -9.75 15.07
CA ALA A 184 -6.87 -10.86 16.00
C ALA A 184 -6.09 -10.55 17.29
N SER A 185 -5.66 -9.31 17.48
CA SER A 185 -5.00 -8.86 18.70
C SER A 185 -6.01 -8.62 19.81
N THR A 186 -6.33 -9.67 20.58
CA THR A 186 -7.28 -9.58 21.72
C THR A 186 -6.78 -8.69 22.84
N GLY A 187 -5.48 -8.43 22.93
CA GLY A 187 -4.87 -7.53 23.92
C GLY A 187 -5.14 -6.05 23.64
N VAL A 188 -5.63 -5.69 22.46
CA VAL A 188 -5.97 -4.32 22.07
C VAL A 188 -7.45 -4.25 21.69
N PRO A 189 -8.34 -3.96 22.65
CA PRO A 189 -9.80 -4.09 22.46
C PRO A 189 -10.37 -3.30 21.29
N GLY A 190 -9.76 -2.16 20.90
CA GLY A 190 -10.23 -1.33 19.80
C GLY A 190 -9.87 -1.88 18.40
N TRP A 191 -9.00 -2.88 18.32
CA TRP A 191 -8.59 -3.46 17.04
C TRP A 191 -9.20 -4.82 16.77
N TYR A 192 -9.66 -5.50 17.83
CA TYR A 192 -10.19 -6.84 17.72
C TYR A 192 -11.51 -6.88 16.94
N GLY A 193 -11.57 -7.72 15.90
CA GLY A 193 -12.81 -7.99 15.17
C GLY A 193 -12.60 -8.56 13.76
N PRO A 194 -13.54 -9.37 13.29
CA PRO A 194 -13.46 -10.05 11.99
C PRO A 194 -13.59 -9.10 10.79
N HIS A 195 -14.05 -7.88 11.00
CA HIS A 195 -14.25 -6.88 9.94
C HIS A 195 -12.97 -6.14 9.56
N VAL A 196 -11.90 -6.25 10.36
CA VAL A 196 -10.67 -5.47 10.19
C VAL A 196 -9.98 -5.80 8.86
N GLY A 197 -9.99 -7.06 8.42
CA GLY A 197 -9.47 -7.43 7.10
C GLY A 197 -10.20 -6.71 5.96
N ALA A 198 -11.53 -6.65 5.99
CA ALA A 198 -12.33 -5.94 5.00
C ALA A 198 -12.11 -4.41 5.06
N TYR A 199 -12.01 -3.86 6.25
CA TYR A 199 -11.68 -2.45 6.47
C TYR A 199 -10.32 -2.08 5.86
N PHE A 200 -9.30 -2.92 6.03
CA PHE A 200 -7.98 -2.70 5.43
C PHE A 200 -8.03 -2.73 3.91
N ILE A 201 -8.80 -3.62 3.29
CA ILE A 201 -8.98 -3.64 1.82
C ILE A 201 -9.66 -2.35 1.35
N ALA A 202 -10.73 -1.92 2.01
CA ALA A 202 -11.42 -0.67 1.66
C ALA A 202 -10.50 0.55 1.80
N SER A 203 -9.73 0.61 2.88
CA SER A 203 -8.73 1.66 3.13
C SER A 203 -7.63 1.64 2.06
N ALA A 204 -7.16 0.46 1.65
CA ALA A 204 -6.16 0.32 0.60
C ALA A 204 -6.64 0.91 -0.72
N VAL A 205 -7.85 0.56 -1.14
CA VAL A 205 -8.44 1.07 -2.39
C VAL A 205 -8.54 2.60 -2.36
N LEU A 206 -8.98 3.18 -1.25
CA LEU A 206 -9.12 4.62 -1.10
C LEU A 206 -7.77 5.34 -1.09
N ILE A 207 -6.81 4.87 -0.29
CA ILE A 207 -5.47 5.43 -0.21
C ILE A 207 -4.72 5.26 -1.53
N GLY A 208 -4.82 4.08 -2.15
CA GLY A 208 -4.21 3.79 -3.44
C GLY A 208 -4.72 4.69 -4.54
N ALA A 209 -6.04 4.94 -4.60
CA ALA A 209 -6.65 5.88 -5.54
C ALA A 209 -6.13 7.31 -5.35
N ALA A 210 -6.13 7.81 -4.11
CA ALA A 210 -5.68 9.15 -3.79
C ALA A 210 -4.21 9.38 -4.19
N TRP A 211 -3.35 8.47 -3.81
CA TRP A 211 -1.93 8.54 -4.15
C TRP A 211 -1.65 8.36 -5.64
N GLN A 212 -2.39 7.48 -6.31
CA GLN A 212 -2.25 7.27 -7.74
C GLN A 212 -2.63 8.54 -8.53
N VAL A 213 -3.74 9.19 -8.18
CA VAL A 213 -4.13 10.49 -8.75
C VAL A 213 -3.04 11.52 -8.51
N PHE A 214 -2.56 11.65 -7.27
CA PHE A 214 -1.51 12.61 -6.92
C PHE A 214 -0.21 12.37 -7.71
N PHE A 215 0.28 11.13 -7.70
CA PHE A 215 1.52 10.74 -8.39
C PHE A 215 1.44 10.99 -9.90
N ILE A 216 0.36 10.53 -10.55
CA ILE A 216 0.19 10.69 -12.00
C ILE A 216 0.03 12.16 -12.37
N THR A 217 -0.68 12.95 -11.54
CA THR A 217 -0.80 14.39 -11.74
C THR A 217 0.58 15.07 -11.73
N ILE A 218 1.45 14.71 -10.77
CA ILE A 218 2.83 15.24 -10.71
C ILE A 218 3.61 14.85 -11.97
N VAL A 219 3.52 13.58 -12.41
CA VAL A 219 4.23 13.11 -13.61
C VAL A 219 3.81 13.89 -14.85
N TYR A 220 2.51 14.14 -15.03
CA TYR A 220 2.03 14.92 -16.18
C TYR A 220 2.30 16.42 -16.05
N ALA A 221 2.17 16.98 -14.85
CA ALA A 221 2.52 18.38 -14.61
C ALA A 221 4.01 18.66 -14.90
N ALA A 222 4.89 17.75 -14.55
CA ALA A 222 6.31 17.83 -14.86
C ALA A 222 6.59 17.78 -16.38
N LYS A 223 5.73 17.14 -17.16
CA LYS A 223 5.78 17.12 -18.65
C LYS A 223 5.13 18.35 -19.31
N GLY A 224 4.54 19.26 -18.53
CA GLY A 224 3.94 20.51 -19.01
C GLY A 224 2.57 20.37 -19.70
N LYS A 225 1.98 19.16 -19.70
CA LYS A 225 0.64 18.91 -20.27
C LYS A 225 -0.07 17.82 -19.47
N LEU A 226 -1.29 18.11 -19.02
CA LEU A 226 -2.22 17.07 -18.56
C LEU A 226 -2.70 16.27 -19.78
N ASP A 227 -2.57 14.96 -19.70
CA ASP A 227 -3.07 14.05 -20.73
C ASP A 227 -4.63 14.05 -20.67
N PRO A 228 -5.34 14.28 -21.79
CA PRO A 228 -6.79 14.20 -21.83
C PRO A 228 -7.33 12.86 -21.34
N ASP A 229 -6.65 11.75 -21.67
CA ASP A 229 -7.02 10.40 -21.22
C ASP A 229 -6.94 10.28 -19.70
N PHE A 230 -5.93 10.92 -19.06
CA PHE A 230 -5.83 10.96 -17.60
C PHE A 230 -6.98 11.74 -16.98
N ASN A 231 -7.34 12.88 -17.55
CA ASN A 231 -8.46 13.67 -17.04
C ASN A 231 -9.78 12.88 -17.12
N GLU A 232 -10.02 12.17 -18.22
CA GLU A 232 -11.20 11.31 -18.37
C GLU A 232 -11.15 10.14 -17.37
N PHE A 233 -10.01 9.50 -17.20
CA PHE A 233 -9.85 8.41 -16.24
C PHE A 233 -10.07 8.87 -14.80
N ALA A 234 -9.54 10.06 -14.45
CA ALA A 234 -9.71 10.65 -13.13
C ALA A 234 -11.18 10.99 -12.85
N THR A 235 -11.87 11.60 -13.80
CA THR A 235 -13.28 11.99 -13.64
C THR A 235 -14.26 10.82 -13.68
N THR A 236 -13.89 9.68 -14.23
CA THR A 236 -14.76 8.50 -14.32
C THR A 236 -14.40 7.45 -13.29
N THR A 237 -13.16 6.98 -13.28
CA THR A 237 -12.73 5.84 -12.46
C THR A 237 -12.45 6.25 -11.02
N TYR A 238 -11.58 7.27 -10.83
CA TYR A 238 -11.23 7.67 -9.48
C TYR A 238 -12.40 8.35 -8.75
N ASN A 239 -13.21 9.15 -9.44
CA ASN A 239 -14.43 9.72 -8.82
C ASN A 239 -15.38 8.62 -8.34
N LEU A 240 -15.54 7.53 -9.08
CA LEU A 240 -16.36 6.41 -8.64
C LEU A 240 -15.73 5.71 -7.42
N VAL A 241 -14.40 5.50 -7.45
CA VAL A 241 -13.69 4.92 -6.31
C VAL A 241 -13.86 5.77 -5.06
N PHE A 242 -13.75 7.10 -5.16
CA PHE A 242 -13.97 8.00 -4.02
C PHE A 242 -15.43 8.05 -3.59
N LEU A 243 -16.38 8.09 -4.53
CA LEU A 243 -17.81 8.12 -4.23
C LEU A 243 -18.25 6.88 -3.45
N VAL A 244 -17.70 5.71 -3.73
CA VAL A 244 -18.00 4.47 -3.02
C VAL A 244 -17.07 4.28 -1.82
N GLY A 245 -15.78 4.53 -1.99
CA GLY A 245 -14.75 4.26 -0.99
C GLY A 245 -14.87 5.12 0.26
N ILE A 246 -15.13 6.43 0.10
CA ILE A 246 -15.25 7.34 1.25
C ILE A 246 -16.43 6.94 2.16
N PRO A 247 -17.67 6.75 1.68
CA PRO A 247 -18.75 6.26 2.52
C PRO A 247 -18.48 4.88 3.14
N THR A 248 -17.83 3.98 2.40
CA THR A 248 -17.47 2.66 2.92
C THR A 248 -16.47 2.77 4.07
N PHE A 249 -15.46 3.63 3.94
CA PHE A 249 -14.49 3.89 5.00
C PHE A 249 -15.19 4.44 6.25
N PHE A 250 -16.03 5.49 6.10
CA PHE A 250 -16.77 6.06 7.22
C PHE A 250 -17.79 5.09 7.83
N PHE A 251 -18.34 4.17 7.04
CA PHE A 251 -19.19 3.10 7.56
C PHE A 251 -18.44 2.22 8.57
N PHE A 252 -17.23 1.79 8.23
CA PHE A 252 -16.39 1.00 9.14
C PHE A 252 -15.98 1.81 10.38
N GLU A 253 -15.56 3.07 10.21
CA GLU A 253 -15.19 3.95 11.32
C GLU A 253 -16.36 4.20 12.28
N PHE A 254 -17.54 4.47 11.73
CA PHE A 254 -18.76 4.67 12.54
C PHE A 254 -19.06 3.43 13.38
N TRP A 255 -19.05 2.25 12.78
CA TRP A 255 -19.36 1.02 13.51
C TRP A 255 -18.25 0.65 14.50
N ASN A 256 -16.99 0.91 14.20
CA ASN A 256 -15.90 0.76 15.15
C ASN A 256 -16.10 1.64 16.39
N ALA A 257 -16.44 2.92 16.18
CA ALA A 257 -16.73 3.84 17.27
C ALA A 257 -17.96 3.41 18.08
N MET A 258 -19.02 2.94 17.42
CA MET A 258 -20.24 2.45 18.09
C MET A 258 -19.95 1.20 18.93
N VAL A 259 -19.20 0.23 18.40
CA VAL A 259 -18.81 -0.97 19.16
C VAL A 259 -17.94 -0.59 20.34
N ALA A 260 -16.97 0.31 20.14
CA ALA A 260 -16.10 0.80 21.22
C ALA A 260 -16.94 1.49 22.33
N TYR A 261 -17.94 2.29 21.96
CA TYR A 261 -18.81 2.96 22.91
C TYR A 261 -19.57 1.98 23.83
N TYR A 262 -20.06 0.87 23.25
CA TYR A 262 -20.79 -0.16 24.01
C TYR A 262 -19.87 -1.17 24.72
N TYR A 263 -18.57 -1.15 24.45
CA TYR A 263 -17.58 -2.00 25.10
C TYR A 263 -16.60 -1.15 25.92
N PRO A 264 -16.82 -0.98 27.24
CA PRO A 264 -16.05 -0.05 28.06
C PRO A 264 -14.51 -0.14 27.94
N PRO A 265 -13.87 -1.33 27.88
CA PRO A 265 -12.43 -1.41 27.69
C PRO A 265 -11.93 -0.78 26.39
N ALA A 266 -12.69 -0.93 25.29
CA ALA A 266 -12.36 -0.30 24.02
C ALA A 266 -12.61 1.21 24.05
N TRP A 267 -13.63 1.66 24.74
CA TRP A 267 -13.96 3.08 24.89
C TRP A 267 -12.90 3.85 25.65
N GLU A 268 -12.37 3.28 26.76
CA GLU A 268 -11.29 3.92 27.49
C GLU A 268 -10.01 4.04 26.66
N MET A 269 -9.70 3.05 25.84
CA MET A 269 -8.59 3.12 24.91
C MET A 269 -8.84 4.16 23.80
N PHE A 270 -10.05 4.21 23.25
CA PHE A 270 -10.41 5.17 22.19
C PHE A 270 -10.28 6.63 22.64
N LYS A 271 -10.54 6.92 23.93
CA LYS A 271 -10.34 8.27 24.50
C LYS A 271 -8.88 8.69 24.64
N GLN A 272 -7.95 7.72 24.58
CA GLN A 272 -6.51 7.98 24.73
C GLN A 272 -5.80 8.20 23.39
N LEU A 273 -6.48 7.88 22.26
CA LEU A 273 -6.03 8.13 20.90
C LEU A 273 -6.38 9.53 20.45
#